data_51f41da7b2959f0d0d931b5a5900decc
#
_entry.id   51f41da7b2959f0d0d931b5a5900decc
#
_cell.length_a   1.000
_cell.length_b   1.000
_cell.length_c   1.000
_cell.angle_alpha   90.00
_cell.angle_beta   90.00
_cell.angle_gamma   90.00
#
_symmetry.space_group_name_H-M   'P 1'
#
loop_
_entity.id
_entity.type
_entity.pdbx_description
1 polymer ?
#
loop_
_entity_poly.entity_id
_entity_poly.type
_entity_poly.pdbx_seq_one_letter_code
_entity_poly.pdbx_strand_id
1 'polypeptide(L)'
;MTISATGSSRERRRVALILSGGGARGAYEVGVLWYIFDDLTRIRGSPPRIDILSGTSVGAINACYLAAHLTDPVLGMRRLVDLWTDLQLTRVLGFGFRQVVTLPRLLMGGTANGTGLFDVRPMADLVQREISWRAVTRCLRRRKLRALSVSCTEVSTGRTVVFIQTSPDVVIPATAPPRTLFRADRIGPQHALASASIPILFPPVRIDRELYLDGGLRQNTPIAPALRLGATHIFAVGGSREMKGIAANEGGTVGPEAPGAAFLLGKILNAFLLDHIDVDIELLTRLNNVLGDGARAYGEGFTERMSREAHRRGGPAYRRVHSLGVRPSEDIGHLASEHVRRGRFRGDPIVTKKLLTLLDFGGGGSEADLASYLLFDGTFCRQLIEMGRSDAKARRDELMAFFGDPSEDGGEDEPHDVTGEWDHPFDAAPFGTKRRIVR
;
A
#
# COMPACT_ATOMS: atom_id res chain seq x y z
N MET A 1 -33.80 -34.59 27.07
CA MET A 1 -33.55 -33.30 26.39
C MET A 1 -32.17 -33.38 25.75
N THR A 2 -32.16 -33.68 24.48
CA THR A 2 -30.93 -33.89 23.66
C THR A 2 -30.44 -32.51 23.23
N ILE A 3 -29.30 -32.09 23.79
CA ILE A 3 -28.65 -30.86 23.37
C ILE A 3 -27.97 -31.15 22.02
N SER A 4 -28.57 -30.65 20.97
CA SER A 4 -28.03 -30.69 19.61
C SER A 4 -26.65 -30.02 19.61
N ALA A 5 -25.63 -30.75 19.20
CA ALA A 5 -24.29 -30.24 18.96
C ALA A 5 -24.36 -29.18 17.86
N THR A 6 -24.18 -27.93 18.24
CA THR A 6 -24.04 -26.80 17.33
C THR A 6 -22.81 -26.99 16.48
N GLY A 7 -23.02 -27.19 15.19
CA GLY A 7 -21.99 -27.32 14.20
C GLY A 7 -20.96 -26.18 14.31
N SER A 8 -19.70 -26.53 14.21
CA SER A 8 -18.57 -25.61 14.02
C SER A 8 -18.94 -24.65 12.88
N SER A 9 -19.26 -23.41 13.20
CA SER A 9 -19.42 -22.38 12.18
C SER A 9 -18.07 -22.21 11.50
N ARG A 10 -17.92 -22.72 10.28
CA ARG A 10 -16.72 -22.44 9.43
C ARG A 10 -16.50 -20.93 9.46
N GLU A 11 -15.40 -20.50 10.01
CA GLU A 11 -15.06 -19.08 10.05
C GLU A 11 -15.05 -18.55 8.61
N ARG A 12 -15.93 -17.57 8.34
CA ARG A 12 -16.11 -17.03 6.99
C ARG A 12 -14.79 -16.50 6.48
N ARG A 13 -14.37 -16.93 5.31
CA ARG A 13 -13.17 -16.45 4.62
C ARG A 13 -13.25 -14.95 4.39
N ARG A 14 -12.19 -14.22 4.76
CA ARG A 14 -12.04 -12.77 4.55
C ARG A 14 -10.65 -12.51 4.00
N VAL A 15 -10.61 -12.13 2.74
CA VAL A 15 -9.36 -11.89 2.02
C VAL A 15 -8.98 -10.42 2.13
N ALA A 16 -7.78 -10.17 2.65
CA ALA A 16 -7.15 -8.85 2.63
C ALA A 16 -6.07 -8.80 1.57
N LEU A 17 -6.12 -7.77 0.74
CA LEU A 17 -5.07 -7.40 -0.19
C LEU A 17 -4.26 -6.26 0.41
N ILE A 18 -2.96 -6.48 0.55
CA ILE A 18 -2.00 -5.55 1.14
C ILE A 18 -1.05 -5.06 0.05
N LEU A 19 -1.01 -3.74 -0.13
CA LEU A 19 -0.16 -3.07 -1.10
C LEU A 19 0.87 -2.19 -0.38
N SER A 20 2.13 -2.46 -0.65
CA SER A 20 3.25 -1.82 0.05
C SER A 20 3.59 -0.44 -0.53
N GLY A 21 4.30 0.37 0.23
CA GLY A 21 4.91 1.59 -0.30
C GLY A 21 6.09 1.28 -1.21
N GLY A 22 6.38 2.19 -2.16
CA GLY A 22 7.49 1.96 -3.07
C GLY A 22 7.64 3.00 -4.19
N GLY A 23 6.90 4.09 -4.18
CA GLY A 23 6.95 5.08 -5.26
C GLY A 23 6.70 4.46 -6.64
N ALA A 24 7.60 4.66 -7.61
CA ALA A 24 7.46 4.10 -8.96
C ALA A 24 7.49 2.56 -9.01
N ARG A 25 8.01 1.88 -7.97
CA ARG A 25 7.93 0.42 -7.82
C ARG A 25 6.48 -0.09 -7.71
N GLY A 26 5.52 0.78 -7.38
CA GLY A 26 4.09 0.44 -7.41
C GLY A 26 3.57 -0.02 -8.78
N ALA A 27 4.31 0.21 -9.86
CA ALA A 27 4.04 -0.37 -11.17
C ALA A 27 4.15 -1.90 -11.16
N TYR A 28 5.06 -2.48 -10.35
CA TYR A 28 5.16 -3.91 -10.13
C TYR A 28 3.87 -4.47 -9.51
N GLU A 29 3.33 -3.79 -8.49
CA GLU A 29 2.05 -4.20 -7.87
C GLU A 29 0.93 -4.24 -8.91
N VAL A 30 0.88 -3.23 -9.80
CA VAL A 30 -0.12 -3.18 -10.88
C VAL A 30 -0.01 -4.41 -11.80
N GLY A 31 1.21 -4.88 -12.09
CA GLY A 31 1.44 -6.10 -12.85
C GLY A 31 0.88 -7.35 -12.16
N VAL A 32 1.13 -7.50 -10.85
CA VAL A 32 0.58 -8.59 -10.04
C VAL A 32 -0.96 -8.52 -10.01
N LEU A 33 -1.52 -7.33 -9.77
CA LEU A 33 -2.97 -7.12 -9.77
C LEU A 33 -3.59 -7.38 -11.14
N TRP A 34 -2.91 -7.02 -12.22
CA TRP A 34 -3.36 -7.31 -13.58
C TRP A 34 -3.50 -8.81 -13.80
N TYR A 35 -2.48 -9.60 -13.40
CA TYR A 35 -2.59 -11.06 -13.48
C TYR A 35 -3.79 -11.58 -12.70
N ILE A 36 -4.00 -11.11 -11.47
CA ILE A 36 -5.08 -11.58 -10.58
C ILE A 36 -6.46 -11.23 -11.16
N PHE A 37 -6.67 -9.99 -11.57
CA PHE A 37 -8.00 -9.51 -11.96
C PHE A 37 -8.30 -9.66 -13.45
N ASP A 38 -7.34 -9.95 -14.31
CA ASP A 38 -7.57 -10.26 -15.73
C ASP A 38 -7.27 -11.72 -16.05
N ASP A 39 -6.01 -12.18 -15.90
CA ASP A 39 -5.59 -13.52 -16.31
C ASP A 39 -6.21 -14.62 -15.44
N LEU A 40 -6.05 -14.49 -14.12
CA LEU A 40 -6.58 -15.47 -13.17
C LEU A 40 -8.11 -15.51 -13.18
N THR A 41 -8.76 -14.34 -13.38
CA THR A 41 -10.22 -14.22 -13.54
C THR A 41 -10.72 -15.05 -14.72
N ARG A 42 -10.00 -15.06 -15.86
CA ARG A 42 -10.37 -15.90 -17.02
C ARG A 42 -10.27 -17.39 -16.72
N ILE A 43 -9.30 -17.78 -15.91
CA ILE A 43 -9.09 -19.17 -15.51
C ILE A 43 -10.15 -19.62 -14.50
N ARG A 44 -10.47 -18.77 -13.50
CA ARG A 44 -11.46 -19.04 -12.46
C ARG A 44 -12.91 -18.89 -12.94
N GLY A 45 -13.14 -18.13 -14.02
CA GLY A 45 -14.47 -17.74 -14.49
C GLY A 45 -15.07 -16.53 -13.77
N SER A 46 -14.46 -16.06 -12.67
CA SER A 46 -14.87 -14.86 -11.93
C SER A 46 -13.69 -14.21 -11.22
N PRO A 47 -13.74 -12.88 -10.99
CA PRO A 47 -12.68 -12.18 -10.26
C PRO A 47 -12.63 -12.64 -8.80
N PRO A 48 -11.42 -12.74 -8.20
CA PRO A 48 -11.27 -13.03 -6.78
C PRO A 48 -11.96 -11.98 -5.91
N ARG A 49 -12.63 -12.43 -4.85
CA ARG A 49 -13.22 -11.54 -3.86
C ARG A 49 -12.14 -10.97 -2.95
N ILE A 50 -12.17 -9.65 -2.78
CA ILE A 50 -11.35 -8.94 -1.80
C ILE A 50 -12.27 -8.27 -0.80
N ASP A 51 -12.09 -8.58 0.48
CA ASP A 51 -12.89 -8.03 1.57
C ASP A 51 -12.25 -6.79 2.19
N ILE A 52 -10.92 -6.75 2.26
CA ILE A 52 -10.17 -5.67 2.89
C ILE A 52 -9.05 -5.22 1.94
N LEU A 53 -8.94 -3.92 1.75
CA LEU A 53 -7.81 -3.29 1.07
C LEU A 53 -7.01 -2.48 2.09
N SER A 54 -5.70 -2.69 2.12
CA SER A 54 -4.80 -1.96 3.01
C SER A 54 -3.57 -1.51 2.22
N GLY A 55 -3.30 -0.22 2.24
CA GLY A 55 -2.19 0.33 1.45
C GLY A 55 -1.39 1.38 2.19
N THR A 56 -0.12 1.50 1.80
CA THR A 56 0.82 2.53 2.23
C THR A 56 1.44 3.20 1.02
N SER A 57 1.63 4.52 1.05
CA SER A 57 2.28 5.27 -0.03
C SER A 57 1.60 5.05 -1.38
N VAL A 58 2.35 4.70 -2.42
CA VAL A 58 1.80 4.34 -3.73
C VAL A 58 0.83 3.16 -3.65
N GLY A 59 1.06 2.20 -2.75
CA GLY A 59 0.13 1.10 -2.50
C GLY A 59 -1.22 1.58 -1.99
N ALA A 60 -1.28 2.69 -1.23
CA ALA A 60 -2.55 3.32 -0.85
C ALA A 60 -3.26 3.94 -2.05
N ILE A 61 -2.54 4.54 -3.00
CA ILE A 61 -3.10 5.06 -4.25
C ILE A 61 -3.68 3.92 -5.08
N ASN A 62 -2.92 2.82 -5.28
CA ASN A 62 -3.37 1.63 -6.00
C ASN A 62 -4.59 0.97 -5.31
N ALA A 63 -4.59 0.88 -3.96
CA ALA A 63 -5.71 0.35 -3.19
C ALA A 63 -6.98 1.20 -3.34
N CYS A 64 -6.87 2.52 -3.28
CA CYS A 64 -8.00 3.44 -3.50
C CYS A 64 -8.54 3.36 -4.93
N TYR A 65 -7.64 3.23 -5.92
CA TYR A 65 -8.05 3.03 -7.30
C TYR A 65 -8.81 1.72 -7.48
N LEU A 66 -8.26 0.62 -6.95
CA LEU A 66 -8.92 -0.70 -7.00
C LEU A 66 -10.27 -0.67 -6.30
N ALA A 67 -10.37 -0.05 -5.11
CA ALA A 67 -11.64 0.10 -4.38
C ALA A 67 -12.71 0.82 -5.21
N ALA A 68 -12.33 1.80 -6.03
CA ALA A 68 -13.25 2.50 -6.93
C ALA A 68 -13.75 1.62 -8.09
N HIS A 69 -13.02 0.54 -8.43
CA HIS A 69 -13.27 -0.30 -9.60
C HIS A 69 -13.67 -1.75 -9.25
N LEU A 70 -13.88 -2.11 -7.99
CA LEU A 70 -14.24 -3.48 -7.59
C LEU A 70 -15.58 -3.98 -8.16
N THR A 71 -16.42 -3.11 -8.71
CA THR A 71 -17.64 -3.52 -9.45
C THR A 71 -17.31 -4.08 -10.84
N ASP A 72 -16.24 -3.66 -11.46
CA ASP A 72 -15.65 -4.18 -12.70
C ASP A 72 -14.12 -4.11 -12.61
N PRO A 73 -13.51 -5.04 -11.86
CA PRO A 73 -12.08 -4.99 -11.60
C PRO A 73 -11.24 -5.28 -12.86
N VAL A 74 -11.75 -6.04 -13.82
CA VAL A 74 -11.06 -6.34 -15.08
C VAL A 74 -10.83 -5.05 -15.88
N LEU A 75 -11.90 -4.29 -16.11
CA LEU A 75 -11.80 -3.00 -16.81
C LEU A 75 -10.97 -2.00 -16.01
N GLY A 76 -11.15 -1.98 -14.69
CA GLY A 76 -10.37 -1.13 -13.79
C GLY A 76 -8.88 -1.39 -13.90
N MET A 77 -8.46 -2.67 -13.92
CA MET A 77 -7.04 -3.02 -14.02
C MET A 77 -6.43 -2.65 -15.38
N ARG A 78 -7.14 -2.86 -16.48
CA ARG A 78 -6.66 -2.43 -17.80
C ARG A 78 -6.38 -0.93 -17.85
N ARG A 79 -7.31 -0.13 -17.34
CA ARG A 79 -7.13 1.33 -17.24
C ARG A 79 -5.98 1.72 -16.31
N LEU A 80 -5.78 1.00 -15.20
CA LEU A 80 -4.67 1.26 -14.30
C LEU A 80 -3.32 0.98 -14.99
N VAL A 81 -3.23 -0.11 -15.75
CA VAL A 81 -2.05 -0.42 -16.57
C VAL A 81 -1.78 0.70 -17.58
N ASP A 82 -2.82 1.18 -18.29
CA ASP A 82 -2.69 2.30 -19.24
C ASP A 82 -2.20 3.57 -18.52
N LEU A 83 -2.78 3.92 -17.37
CA LEU A 83 -2.36 5.07 -16.57
C LEU A 83 -0.87 4.99 -16.20
N TRP A 84 -0.41 3.85 -15.69
CA TRP A 84 0.98 3.67 -15.29
C TRP A 84 1.94 3.68 -16.49
N THR A 85 1.54 3.08 -17.63
CA THR A 85 2.36 3.07 -18.85
C THR A 85 2.38 4.40 -19.57
N ASP A 86 1.45 5.31 -19.27
CA ASP A 86 1.38 6.68 -19.80
C ASP A 86 2.04 7.72 -18.89
N LEU A 87 2.56 7.30 -17.72
CA LEU A 87 3.24 8.21 -16.81
C LEU A 87 4.47 8.86 -17.47
N GLN A 88 4.65 10.11 -17.13
CA GLN A 88 5.85 10.87 -17.41
C GLN A 88 6.33 11.49 -16.10
N LEU A 89 7.63 11.44 -15.86
CA LEU A 89 8.24 11.94 -14.63
C LEU A 89 7.78 13.36 -14.29
N THR A 90 7.74 14.22 -15.30
CA THR A 90 7.32 15.63 -15.17
C THR A 90 5.83 15.81 -14.87
N ARG A 91 4.99 14.79 -15.13
CA ARG A 91 3.55 14.80 -14.81
C ARG A 91 3.25 14.32 -13.41
N VAL A 92 4.20 13.66 -12.75
CA VAL A 92 4.07 13.19 -11.37
C VAL A 92 4.84 14.11 -10.43
N LEU A 93 6.08 14.41 -10.79
CA LEU A 93 6.96 15.28 -10.03
C LEU A 93 6.97 16.66 -10.70
N GLY A 94 6.26 17.63 -10.13
CA GLY A 94 6.33 19.02 -10.58
C GLY A 94 7.74 19.56 -10.34
N PHE A 95 8.46 19.78 -11.42
CA PHE A 95 9.81 20.34 -11.40
C PHE A 95 9.80 21.72 -12.02
N GLY A 96 9.95 22.75 -11.18
CA GLY A 96 10.01 24.14 -11.62
C GLY A 96 11.34 24.81 -11.31
N PHE A 97 11.63 25.92 -11.94
CA PHE A 97 12.84 26.71 -11.74
C PHE A 97 13.11 27.08 -10.27
N ARG A 98 12.02 27.27 -9.48
CA ARG A 98 12.12 27.56 -8.04
C ARG A 98 12.77 26.41 -7.25
N GLN A 99 12.51 25.15 -7.62
CA GLN A 99 13.03 23.97 -6.97
C GLN A 99 14.54 23.80 -7.23
N VAL A 100 15.01 24.14 -8.42
CA VAL A 100 16.45 24.11 -8.75
C VAL A 100 17.25 25.11 -7.91
N VAL A 101 16.65 26.28 -7.64
CA VAL A 101 17.33 27.35 -6.84
C VAL A 101 17.28 27.06 -5.33
N THR A 102 16.28 26.34 -4.86
CA THR A 102 16.12 26.04 -3.41
C THR A 102 16.90 24.81 -2.96
N LEU A 103 17.27 23.91 -3.86
CA LEU A 103 17.97 22.67 -3.55
C LEU A 103 19.31 22.89 -2.78
N PRO A 104 20.20 23.80 -3.20
CA PRO A 104 21.44 24.08 -2.46
C PRO A 104 21.18 24.64 -1.06
N ARG A 105 20.12 25.46 -0.90
CA ARG A 105 19.73 25.99 0.42
C ARG A 105 19.18 24.92 1.34
N LEU A 106 18.41 23.96 0.81
CA LEU A 106 17.88 22.82 1.58
C LEU A 106 19.03 21.93 2.08
N LEU A 107 20.01 21.65 1.24
CA LEU A 107 21.19 20.86 1.57
C LEU A 107 22.13 21.55 2.59
N MET A 108 22.09 22.89 2.65
CA MET A 108 22.85 23.71 3.62
C MET A 108 22.07 24.04 4.89
N GLY A 109 20.95 23.35 5.16
CA GLY A 109 20.18 23.57 6.40
C GLY A 109 19.29 24.82 6.41
N GLY A 110 19.08 25.45 5.26
CA GLY A 110 18.17 26.58 5.14
C GLY A 110 16.71 26.14 5.32
N THR A 111 15.96 26.85 6.17
CA THR A 111 14.53 26.64 6.36
C THR A 111 13.76 27.01 5.09
N ALA A 112 13.50 26.02 4.24
CA ALA A 112 12.49 26.18 3.20
C ALA A 112 11.11 26.06 3.89
N ASN A 113 10.39 27.15 4.00
CA ASN A 113 9.07 27.25 4.63
C ASN A 113 8.11 26.17 4.10
N GLY A 114 8.12 24.96 4.70
CA GLY A 114 7.15 23.89 4.44
C GLY A 114 7.11 23.32 3.02
N THR A 115 8.09 23.62 2.16
CA THR A 115 8.14 23.17 0.76
C THR A 115 9.03 21.95 0.65
N GLY A 116 8.46 20.82 0.18
CA GLY A 116 9.24 19.67 -0.28
C GLY A 116 10.09 20.00 -1.51
N LEU A 117 10.98 19.08 -1.88
CA LEU A 117 11.84 19.21 -3.05
C LEU A 117 11.03 19.27 -4.35
N PHE A 118 9.89 18.58 -4.40
CA PHE A 118 8.99 18.51 -5.55
C PHE A 118 7.64 19.17 -5.29
N ASP A 119 7.04 19.66 -6.36
CA ASP A 119 5.65 20.13 -6.33
C ASP A 119 4.70 18.93 -6.43
N VAL A 120 3.84 18.76 -5.43
CA VAL A 120 2.86 17.66 -5.38
C VAL A 120 1.60 17.92 -6.20
N ARG A 121 1.39 19.13 -6.73
CA ARG A 121 0.16 19.50 -7.45
C ARG A 121 -0.12 18.56 -8.63
N PRO A 122 0.84 18.22 -9.51
CA PRO A 122 0.57 17.32 -10.62
C PRO A 122 0.09 15.92 -10.15
N MET A 123 0.71 15.37 -9.10
CA MET A 123 0.29 14.11 -8.51
C MET A 123 -1.08 14.23 -7.85
N ALA A 124 -1.36 15.35 -7.16
CA ALA A 124 -2.65 15.60 -6.55
C ALA A 124 -3.77 15.67 -7.58
N ASP A 125 -3.54 16.37 -8.69
CA ASP A 125 -4.49 16.48 -9.81
C ASP A 125 -4.75 15.11 -10.45
N LEU A 126 -3.69 14.28 -10.61
CA LEU A 126 -3.80 12.92 -11.13
C LEU A 126 -4.66 12.05 -10.20
N VAL A 127 -4.33 11.99 -8.92
CA VAL A 127 -5.06 11.20 -7.90
C VAL A 127 -6.52 11.67 -7.77
N GLN A 128 -6.75 12.98 -7.83
CA GLN A 128 -8.11 13.54 -7.77
C GLN A 128 -8.95 13.19 -8.99
N ARG A 129 -8.35 13.18 -10.19
CA ARG A 129 -9.04 12.98 -11.46
C ARG A 129 -9.27 11.51 -11.76
N GLU A 130 -8.27 10.65 -11.53
CA GLU A 130 -8.31 9.26 -11.97
C GLU A 130 -9.01 8.33 -10.96
N ILE A 131 -9.13 8.73 -9.68
CA ILE A 131 -9.82 7.93 -8.66
C ILE A 131 -11.22 8.50 -8.42
N SER A 132 -12.24 7.68 -8.68
CA SER A 132 -13.62 8.04 -8.35
C SER A 132 -13.89 7.84 -6.85
N TRP A 133 -13.66 8.85 -6.03
CA TRP A 133 -13.84 8.82 -4.58
C TRP A 133 -15.29 8.53 -4.16
N ARG A 134 -16.25 8.91 -4.99
CA ARG A 134 -17.67 8.53 -4.80
C ARG A 134 -17.88 7.04 -5.01
N ALA A 135 -17.16 6.42 -5.97
CA ALA A 135 -17.23 4.98 -6.20
C ALA A 135 -16.59 4.19 -5.05
N VAL A 136 -15.47 4.66 -4.46
CA VAL A 136 -14.88 4.07 -3.24
C VAL A 136 -15.91 3.99 -2.12
N THR A 137 -16.55 5.12 -1.78
CA THR A 137 -17.57 5.16 -0.74
C THR A 137 -18.78 4.25 -1.09
N ARG A 138 -19.20 4.24 -2.35
CA ARG A 138 -20.32 3.38 -2.82
C ARG A 138 -19.97 1.90 -2.69
N CYS A 139 -18.73 1.51 -3.00
CA CYS A 139 -18.25 0.14 -2.89
C CYS A 139 -18.36 -0.39 -1.45
N LEU A 140 -17.94 0.40 -0.47
CA LEU A 140 -18.05 0.09 0.96
C LEU A 140 -19.51 0.06 1.42
N ARG A 141 -20.32 1.05 1.04
CA ARG A 141 -21.77 1.08 1.38
C ARG A 141 -22.54 -0.11 0.82
N ARG A 142 -22.17 -0.59 -0.37
CA ARG A 142 -22.75 -1.78 -1.00
C ARG A 142 -22.10 -3.10 -0.54
N ARG A 143 -21.23 -3.08 0.47
CA ARG A 143 -20.55 -4.26 1.04
C ARG A 143 -19.74 -5.08 0.03
N LYS A 144 -19.40 -4.50 -1.13
CA LYS A 144 -18.47 -5.12 -2.08
C LYS A 144 -17.03 -5.11 -1.55
N LEU A 145 -16.74 -4.18 -0.65
CA LEU A 145 -15.52 -4.08 0.16
C LEU A 145 -15.95 -3.86 1.61
N ARG A 146 -15.33 -4.56 2.56
CA ARG A 146 -15.63 -4.45 3.99
C ARG A 146 -14.85 -3.30 4.64
N ALA A 147 -13.59 -3.13 4.24
CA ALA A 147 -12.76 -2.05 4.75
C ALA A 147 -11.68 -1.62 3.76
N LEU A 148 -11.40 -0.33 3.76
CA LEU A 148 -10.25 0.29 3.11
C LEU A 148 -9.43 1.00 4.19
N SER A 149 -8.12 0.75 4.23
CA SER A 149 -7.21 1.41 5.17
C SER A 149 -6.03 2.05 4.45
N VAL A 150 -5.65 3.23 4.91
CA VAL A 150 -4.53 4.04 4.40
C VAL A 150 -3.63 4.41 5.56
N SER A 151 -2.37 4.00 5.52
CA SER A 151 -1.40 4.27 6.58
C SER A 151 -0.63 5.56 6.32
N CYS A 152 -0.54 6.41 7.35
CA CYS A 152 0.22 7.66 7.35
C CYS A 152 1.07 7.76 8.61
N THR A 153 2.05 8.66 8.60
CA THR A 153 2.84 9.03 9.80
C THR A 153 2.48 10.45 10.22
N GLU A 154 2.00 10.63 11.45
CA GLU A 154 1.70 11.93 12.01
C GLU A 154 3.00 12.68 12.36
N VAL A 155 3.14 13.92 11.90
CA VAL A 155 4.39 14.68 12.04
C VAL A 155 4.67 15.03 13.50
N SER A 156 3.64 15.43 14.24
CA SER A 156 3.77 15.95 15.63
C SER A 156 4.26 14.89 16.62
N THR A 157 3.85 13.63 16.45
CA THR A 157 4.12 12.54 17.40
C THR A 157 5.01 11.44 16.81
N GLY A 158 5.17 11.41 15.49
CA GLY A 158 5.85 10.31 14.77
C GLY A 158 5.14 8.97 14.88
N ARG A 159 3.86 8.91 15.31
CA ARG A 159 3.09 7.67 15.37
C ARG A 159 2.49 7.33 14.00
N THR A 160 2.22 6.05 13.79
CA THR A 160 1.41 5.60 12.66
C THR A 160 -0.05 5.99 12.89
N VAL A 161 -0.69 6.62 11.91
CA VAL A 161 -2.13 6.84 11.88
C VAL A 161 -2.68 6.08 10.68
N VAL A 162 -3.58 5.14 10.95
CA VAL A 162 -4.25 4.37 9.91
C VAL A 162 -5.66 4.92 9.77
N PHE A 163 -5.91 5.61 8.67
CA PHE A 163 -7.26 6.05 8.30
C PHE A 163 -8.03 4.85 7.75
N ILE A 164 -9.23 4.63 8.28
CA ILE A 164 -10.03 3.45 7.96
C ILE A 164 -11.45 3.89 7.61
N GLN A 165 -11.91 3.44 6.45
CA GLN A 165 -13.31 3.52 6.05
C GLN A 165 -13.87 2.11 5.93
N THR A 166 -15.01 1.84 6.57
CA THR A 166 -15.62 0.52 6.61
C THR A 166 -16.99 0.50 5.96
N SER A 167 -17.45 -0.70 5.60
CA SER A 167 -18.87 -0.96 5.36
C SER A 167 -19.65 -0.82 6.68
N PRO A 168 -20.98 -0.59 6.62
CA PRO A 168 -21.80 -0.33 7.81
C PRO A 168 -21.80 -1.44 8.87
N ASP A 169 -21.49 -2.66 8.48
CA ASP A 169 -21.48 -3.86 9.34
C ASP A 169 -20.10 -4.13 9.99
N VAL A 170 -19.09 -3.32 9.71
CA VAL A 170 -17.73 -3.51 10.23
C VAL A 170 -17.37 -2.46 11.25
N VAL A 171 -17.12 -2.91 12.46
CA VAL A 171 -16.66 -2.04 13.56
C VAL A 171 -15.14 -1.95 13.53
N ILE A 172 -14.63 -0.73 13.60
CA ILE A 172 -13.19 -0.49 13.71
C ILE A 172 -12.75 -0.86 15.14
N PRO A 173 -11.71 -1.70 15.30
CA PRO A 173 -11.26 -2.10 16.62
C PRO A 173 -10.80 -0.92 17.46
N ALA A 174 -11.24 -0.86 18.71
CA ALA A 174 -10.83 0.19 19.66
C ALA A 174 -9.34 0.11 20.02
N THR A 175 -8.73 -1.09 19.94
CA THR A 175 -7.32 -1.32 20.26
C THR A 175 -6.48 -1.37 19.00
N ALA A 176 -5.49 -0.48 18.91
CA ALA A 176 -4.47 -0.47 17.86
C ALA A 176 -3.14 -1.05 18.39
N PRO A 177 -2.21 -1.46 17.50
CA PRO A 177 -0.84 -1.79 17.89
C PRO A 177 -0.14 -0.63 18.62
N PRO A 178 0.93 -0.89 19.39
CA PRO A 178 1.72 0.17 20.01
C PRO A 178 2.15 1.25 18.98
N ARG A 179 2.06 2.51 19.41
CA ARG A 179 2.38 3.68 18.55
C ARG A 179 1.55 3.79 17.27
N THR A 180 0.41 3.13 17.20
CA THR A 180 -0.54 3.19 16.09
C THR A 180 -1.87 3.77 16.59
N LEU A 181 -2.50 4.61 15.80
CA LEU A 181 -3.86 5.09 15.99
C LEU A 181 -4.72 4.67 14.81
N PHE A 182 -5.84 4.00 15.07
CA PHE A 182 -6.89 3.78 14.08
C PHE A 182 -7.85 4.96 14.13
N ARG A 183 -8.06 5.56 12.97
CA ARG A 183 -8.95 6.70 12.83
C ARG A 183 -10.02 6.39 11.79
N ALA A 184 -11.27 6.37 12.23
CA ALA A 184 -12.41 6.30 11.32
C ALA A 184 -12.49 7.59 10.52
N ASP A 185 -12.47 7.50 9.19
CA ASP A 185 -12.60 8.64 8.31
C ASP A 185 -13.14 8.21 6.94
N ARG A 186 -13.74 9.15 6.21
CA ARG A 186 -14.06 8.97 4.80
C ARG A 186 -12.80 9.18 3.98
N ILE A 187 -12.25 8.10 3.44
CA ILE A 187 -11.01 8.16 2.66
C ILE A 187 -11.23 8.96 1.38
N GLY A 188 -10.38 9.96 1.20
CA GLY A 188 -10.37 10.87 0.06
C GLY A 188 -8.95 11.14 -0.43
N PRO A 189 -8.78 12.03 -1.43
CA PRO A 189 -7.48 12.29 -2.07
C PRO A 189 -6.42 12.74 -1.06
N GLN A 190 -6.79 13.53 -0.04
CA GLN A 190 -5.85 13.99 0.99
C GLN A 190 -5.21 12.84 1.77
N HIS A 191 -5.93 11.74 2.02
CA HIS A 191 -5.39 10.58 2.73
C HIS A 191 -4.39 9.81 1.88
N ALA A 192 -4.71 9.57 0.59
CA ALA A 192 -3.80 8.91 -0.34
C ALA A 192 -2.53 9.74 -0.57
N LEU A 193 -2.67 11.07 -0.72
CA LEU A 193 -1.55 11.98 -0.87
C LEU A 193 -0.70 12.09 0.39
N ALA A 194 -1.31 12.13 1.58
CA ALA A 194 -0.59 12.11 2.85
C ALA A 194 0.24 10.84 3.00
N SER A 195 -0.37 9.69 2.66
CA SER A 195 0.30 8.39 2.66
C SER A 195 1.49 8.31 1.70
N ALA A 196 1.46 9.07 0.59
CA ALA A 196 2.52 9.10 -0.42
C ALA A 196 3.47 10.32 -0.29
N SER A 197 3.37 11.09 0.80
CA SER A 197 4.23 12.27 1.03
C SER A 197 5.56 11.88 1.67
N ILE A 198 6.48 11.37 0.84
CA ILE A 198 7.83 10.98 1.27
C ILE A 198 8.55 12.21 1.85
N PRO A 199 9.06 12.15 3.10
CA PRO A 199 9.77 13.25 3.74
C PRO A 199 10.89 13.80 2.87
N ILE A 200 11.13 15.11 2.95
CA ILE A 200 12.13 15.85 2.17
C ILE A 200 11.72 15.99 0.70
N LEU A 201 11.24 14.93 0.05
CA LEU A 201 10.85 14.95 -1.36
C LEU A 201 9.54 15.71 -1.55
N PHE A 202 8.54 15.44 -0.71
CA PHE A 202 7.23 16.06 -0.76
C PHE A 202 6.89 16.80 0.53
N PRO A 203 6.11 17.89 0.45
CA PRO A 203 5.63 18.58 1.65
C PRO A 203 4.62 17.69 2.41
N PRO A 204 4.57 17.80 3.75
CA PRO A 204 3.55 17.11 4.52
C PRO A 204 2.14 17.59 4.14
N VAL A 205 1.19 16.69 4.15
CA VAL A 205 -0.22 16.97 3.84
C VAL A 205 -0.99 17.23 5.12
N ARG A 206 -1.78 18.32 5.12
CA ARG A 206 -2.66 18.64 6.24
C ARG A 206 -4.00 17.93 6.08
N ILE A 207 -4.37 17.18 7.12
CA ILE A 207 -5.72 16.63 7.28
C ILE A 207 -6.24 17.17 8.60
N ASP A 208 -7.34 17.91 8.55
CA ASP A 208 -7.87 18.69 9.66
C ASP A 208 -6.81 19.65 10.26
N ARG A 209 -6.41 19.42 11.51
CA ARG A 209 -5.43 20.25 12.22
C ARG A 209 -4.02 19.70 12.23
N GLU A 210 -3.83 18.43 11.82
CA GLU A 210 -2.57 17.72 11.89
C GLU A 210 -1.88 17.61 10.51
N LEU A 211 -0.56 17.42 10.55
CA LEU A 211 0.27 17.20 9.38
C LEU A 211 0.68 15.74 9.31
N TYR A 212 0.63 15.19 8.10
CA TYR A 212 0.95 13.78 7.84
C TYR A 212 1.99 13.64 6.75
N LEU A 213 2.81 12.60 6.90
CA LEU A 213 3.82 12.16 5.97
C LEU A 213 3.57 10.71 5.56
N ASP A 214 4.41 10.21 4.66
CA ASP A 214 4.35 8.84 4.16
C ASP A 214 4.31 7.81 5.29
N GLY A 215 3.39 6.86 5.15
CA GLY A 215 3.21 5.78 6.11
C GLY A 215 4.38 4.79 6.14
N GLY A 216 5.15 4.69 5.05
CA GLY A 216 6.30 3.82 4.91
C GLY A 216 7.40 4.08 5.94
N LEU A 217 7.47 5.28 6.51
CA LEU A 217 8.36 5.60 7.62
C LEU A 217 8.22 4.65 8.83
N ARG A 218 7.05 4.06 9.01
CA ARG A 218 6.72 3.22 10.17
C ARG A 218 6.13 1.86 9.79
N GLN A 219 5.37 1.81 8.72
CA GLN A 219 4.62 0.64 8.31
C GLN A 219 4.49 0.61 6.79
N ASN A 220 5.50 0.08 6.13
CA ASN A 220 5.52 0.02 4.67
C ASN A 220 4.52 -1.01 4.14
N THR A 221 4.40 -2.16 4.80
CA THR A 221 3.43 -3.22 4.48
C THR A 221 2.37 -3.28 5.58
N PRO A 222 1.15 -2.74 5.36
CA PRO A 222 0.16 -2.57 6.42
C PRO A 222 -0.66 -3.86 6.69
N ILE A 223 0.00 -4.94 7.16
CA ILE A 223 -0.62 -6.22 7.52
C ILE A 223 -1.43 -6.09 8.82
N ALA A 224 -0.88 -5.41 9.83
CA ALA A 224 -1.51 -5.31 11.15
C ALA A 224 -2.92 -4.69 11.13
N PRO A 225 -3.22 -3.62 10.37
CA PRO A 225 -4.59 -3.12 10.20
C PRO A 225 -5.55 -4.18 9.64
N ALA A 226 -5.15 -4.90 8.60
CA ALA A 226 -5.97 -5.93 7.97
C ALA A 226 -6.31 -7.08 8.95
N LEU A 227 -5.33 -7.52 9.74
CA LEU A 227 -5.54 -8.52 10.80
C LEU A 227 -6.56 -8.04 11.82
N ARG A 228 -6.46 -6.78 12.26
CA ARG A 228 -7.38 -6.18 13.23
C ARG A 228 -8.79 -6.01 12.67
N LEU A 229 -8.92 -5.77 11.36
CA LEU A 229 -10.19 -5.71 10.64
C LEU A 229 -10.80 -7.08 10.34
N GLY A 230 -10.13 -8.15 10.76
CA GLY A 230 -10.68 -9.49 10.73
C GLY A 230 -10.25 -10.35 9.55
N ALA A 231 -9.19 -10.01 8.82
CA ALA A 231 -8.66 -10.85 7.75
C ALA A 231 -8.31 -12.26 8.22
N THR A 232 -8.73 -13.27 7.47
CA THR A 232 -8.34 -14.68 7.64
C THR A 232 -7.34 -15.12 6.56
N HIS A 233 -7.32 -14.40 5.45
CA HIS A 233 -6.39 -14.61 4.35
C HIS A 233 -5.73 -13.28 4.01
N ILE A 234 -4.40 -13.27 3.92
CA ILE A 234 -3.60 -12.09 3.58
C ILE A 234 -2.85 -12.37 2.29
N PHE A 235 -3.16 -11.59 1.28
CA PHE A 235 -2.37 -11.53 0.05
C PHE A 235 -1.59 -10.23 0.03
N ALA A 236 -0.27 -10.32 0.08
CA ALA A 236 0.59 -9.16 0.14
C ALA A 236 1.48 -9.05 -1.10
N VAL A 237 1.56 -7.84 -1.66
CA VAL A 237 2.47 -7.53 -2.77
C VAL A 237 3.56 -6.61 -2.25
N GLY A 238 4.82 -7.09 -2.31
CA GLY A 238 5.99 -6.35 -1.86
C GLY A 238 6.74 -5.70 -3.01
N GLY A 239 7.39 -4.56 -2.73
CA GLY A 239 8.21 -3.84 -3.70
C GLY A 239 9.69 -4.21 -3.71
N SER A 240 10.11 -5.17 -2.86
CA SER A 240 11.52 -5.58 -2.72
C SER A 240 11.68 -7.07 -2.94
N ARG A 241 12.82 -7.44 -3.54
CA ARG A 241 13.20 -8.84 -3.77
C ARG A 241 13.37 -9.59 -2.44
N GLU A 242 13.01 -10.87 -2.42
CA GLU A 242 13.26 -11.74 -1.27
C GLU A 242 14.77 -11.93 -1.06
N MET A 243 15.26 -11.61 0.13
CA MET A 243 16.66 -11.78 0.52
C MET A 243 16.91 -13.18 1.09
N LYS A 244 16.74 -14.23 0.28
CA LYS A 244 17.13 -15.59 0.70
C LYS A 244 18.66 -15.73 0.61
N GLY A 245 19.32 -15.83 1.78
CA GLY A 245 20.70 -16.34 1.86
C GLY A 245 21.76 -15.51 1.14
N ILE A 246 21.60 -14.19 1.05
CA ILE A 246 22.69 -13.34 0.57
C ILE A 246 23.81 -13.43 1.60
N ALA A 247 24.89 -14.11 1.23
CA ALA A 247 26.13 -14.07 1.99
C ALA A 247 26.51 -12.59 2.18
N ALA A 248 27.01 -12.25 3.36
CA ALA A 248 27.39 -10.89 3.75
C ALA A 248 28.42 -10.21 2.80
N ASN A 249 28.82 -10.86 1.73
CA ASN A 249 29.84 -10.43 0.77
C ASN A 249 29.30 -9.71 -0.47
N GLU A 250 27.97 -9.58 -0.66
CA GLU A 250 27.41 -8.83 -1.78
C GLU A 250 27.11 -7.35 -1.45
N GLY A 251 27.49 -6.89 -0.25
CA GLY A 251 27.55 -5.47 0.05
C GLY A 251 28.65 -4.84 -0.80
N GLY A 252 28.27 -4.03 -1.80
CA GLY A 252 29.23 -3.26 -2.59
C GLY A 252 30.20 -2.57 -1.65
N THR A 253 31.50 -2.78 -1.85
CA THR A 253 32.54 -2.10 -1.10
C THR A 253 32.37 -0.59 -1.30
N VAL A 254 31.98 0.11 -0.22
CA VAL A 254 32.07 1.58 -0.19
C VAL A 254 33.54 1.89 -0.42
N GLY A 255 33.87 2.60 -1.51
CA GLY A 255 35.23 3.04 -1.76
C GLY A 255 35.81 3.82 -0.58
N PRO A 256 37.13 4.05 -0.51
CA PRO A 256 37.79 4.68 0.63
C PRO A 256 37.38 6.14 0.88
N GLU A 257 36.58 6.73 0.00
CA GLU A 257 36.05 8.09 0.17
C GLU A 257 34.78 8.09 1.02
N ALA A 258 34.64 9.08 1.90
CA ALA A 258 33.45 9.24 2.74
C ALA A 258 32.20 9.41 1.85
N PRO A 259 31.10 8.68 2.11
CA PRO A 259 29.92 8.74 1.28
C PRO A 259 29.29 10.13 1.32
N GLY A 260 28.89 10.66 0.17
CA GLY A 260 28.23 11.96 0.05
C GLY A 260 26.85 11.99 0.75
N ALA A 261 26.38 13.19 1.09
CA ALA A 261 25.09 13.39 1.79
C ALA A 261 23.91 12.80 1.02
N ALA A 262 23.92 12.85 -0.31
CA ALA A 262 22.85 12.28 -1.15
C ALA A 262 22.83 10.75 -1.10
N PHE A 263 24.01 10.11 -1.08
CA PHE A 263 24.14 8.68 -0.87
C PHE A 263 23.54 8.26 0.48
N LEU A 264 23.91 8.96 1.56
CA LEU A 264 23.38 8.69 2.90
C LEU A 264 21.87 8.91 2.94
N LEU A 265 21.36 9.96 2.30
CA LEU A 265 19.92 10.19 2.18
C LEU A 265 19.22 9.05 1.42
N GLY A 266 19.80 8.58 0.32
CA GLY A 266 19.29 7.42 -0.43
C GLY A 266 19.23 6.16 0.44
N LYS A 267 20.27 5.89 1.23
CA LYS A 267 20.30 4.76 2.17
C LYS A 267 19.30 4.90 3.30
N ILE A 268 19.13 6.10 3.83
CA ILE A 268 18.13 6.40 4.85
C ILE A 268 16.71 6.17 4.28
N LEU A 269 16.42 6.72 3.09
CA LEU A 269 15.12 6.52 2.44
C LEU A 269 14.89 5.04 2.11
N ASN A 270 15.88 4.34 1.61
CA ASN A 270 15.79 2.90 1.36
C ASN A 270 15.52 2.13 2.65
N ALA A 271 16.20 2.44 3.75
CA ALA A 271 15.97 1.81 5.04
C ALA A 271 14.56 2.09 5.60
N PHE A 272 14.00 3.28 5.35
CA PHE A 272 12.63 3.60 5.74
C PHE A 272 11.57 2.93 4.87
N LEU A 273 11.86 2.76 3.57
CA LEU A 273 10.95 2.15 2.61
C LEU A 273 11.20 0.63 2.45
N LEU A 274 12.14 0.06 3.23
CA LEU A 274 12.36 -1.38 3.26
C LEU A 274 11.08 -2.10 3.67
N ASP A 275 10.75 -3.09 2.89
CA ASP A 275 9.60 -3.94 3.10
C ASP A 275 9.93 -5.02 4.14
N HIS A 276 9.28 -4.98 5.29
CA HIS A 276 9.41 -5.97 6.35
C HIS A 276 8.43 -7.13 6.22
N ILE A 277 7.86 -7.30 5.04
CA ILE A 277 6.82 -8.32 4.76
C ILE A 277 7.27 -9.73 5.17
N ASP A 278 8.58 -10.05 5.04
CA ASP A 278 9.12 -11.35 5.43
C ASP A 278 8.99 -11.60 6.93
N VAL A 279 9.34 -10.59 7.71
CA VAL A 279 9.27 -10.66 9.16
C VAL A 279 7.83 -10.84 9.61
N ASP A 280 6.91 -10.09 9.01
CA ASP A 280 5.48 -10.17 9.34
C ASP A 280 4.88 -11.52 8.91
N ILE A 281 5.21 -12.03 7.71
CA ILE A 281 4.75 -13.34 7.24
C ILE A 281 5.38 -14.46 8.07
N GLU A 282 6.66 -14.37 8.43
CA GLU A 282 7.32 -15.35 9.30
C GLU A 282 6.66 -15.39 10.70
N LEU A 283 6.36 -14.22 11.27
CA LEU A 283 5.66 -14.13 12.54
C LEU A 283 4.27 -14.77 12.47
N LEU A 284 3.52 -14.51 11.40
CA LEU A 284 2.22 -15.16 11.16
C LEU A 284 2.36 -16.67 11.03
N THR A 285 3.37 -17.14 10.32
CA THR A 285 3.66 -18.57 10.15
C THR A 285 3.99 -19.22 11.50
N ARG A 286 4.83 -18.59 12.31
CA ARG A 286 5.16 -19.06 13.67
C ARG A 286 3.91 -19.13 14.55
N LEU A 287 3.06 -18.10 14.51
CA LEU A 287 1.81 -18.10 15.28
C LEU A 287 0.86 -19.20 14.80
N ASN A 288 0.72 -19.40 13.50
CA ASN A 288 -0.08 -20.49 12.95
C ASN A 288 0.42 -21.86 13.40
N ASN A 289 1.75 -22.07 13.45
CA ASN A 289 2.36 -23.31 13.93
C ASN A 289 2.02 -23.52 15.41
N VAL A 290 2.19 -22.50 16.27
CA VAL A 290 1.84 -22.59 17.70
C VAL A 290 0.36 -22.95 17.90
N LEU A 291 -0.54 -22.32 17.15
CA LEU A 291 -1.99 -22.64 17.22
C LEU A 291 -2.27 -24.07 16.71
N GLY A 292 -1.55 -24.51 15.66
CA GLY A 292 -1.68 -25.85 15.12
C GLY A 292 -1.16 -26.93 16.05
N ASP A 293 0.02 -26.73 16.60
CA ASP A 293 0.64 -27.64 17.55
C ASP A 293 -0.17 -27.73 18.84
N GLY A 294 -0.65 -26.58 19.32
CA GLY A 294 -1.53 -26.52 20.48
C GLY A 294 -2.85 -27.27 20.27
N ALA A 295 -3.46 -27.14 19.09
CA ALA A 295 -4.68 -27.87 18.75
C ALA A 295 -4.42 -29.40 18.68
N ARG A 296 -3.28 -29.83 18.13
CA ARG A 296 -2.89 -31.25 18.10
C ARG A 296 -2.59 -31.81 19.50
N ALA A 297 -1.88 -31.05 20.34
CA ALA A 297 -1.45 -31.49 21.65
C ALA A 297 -2.57 -31.42 22.71
N TYR A 298 -3.44 -30.43 22.63
CA TYR A 298 -4.43 -30.11 23.67
C TYR A 298 -5.89 -30.14 23.18
N GLY A 299 -6.14 -30.62 21.97
CA GLY A 299 -7.46 -30.79 21.37
C GLY A 299 -8.00 -29.54 20.65
N GLU A 300 -9.05 -29.73 19.82
CA GLU A 300 -9.61 -28.73 18.94
C GLU A 300 -10.03 -27.42 19.62
N GLY A 301 -10.49 -27.47 20.89
CA GLY A 301 -10.86 -26.28 21.66
C GLY A 301 -9.68 -25.42 22.15
N PHE A 302 -8.43 -25.71 21.76
CA PHE A 302 -7.27 -24.94 22.20
C PHE A 302 -7.32 -23.48 21.79
N THR A 303 -7.60 -23.20 20.50
CA THR A 303 -7.63 -21.84 19.95
C THR A 303 -8.72 -20.99 20.61
N GLU A 304 -9.89 -21.56 20.89
CA GLU A 304 -10.99 -20.89 21.59
C GLU A 304 -10.63 -20.57 23.04
N ARG A 305 -9.95 -21.49 23.73
CA ARG A 305 -9.46 -21.25 25.10
C ARG A 305 -8.44 -20.11 25.12
N MET A 306 -7.47 -20.14 24.20
CA MET A 306 -6.48 -19.07 24.06
C MET A 306 -7.14 -17.72 23.72
N SER A 307 -8.16 -17.72 22.87
CA SER A 307 -8.90 -16.51 22.49
C SER A 307 -9.67 -15.91 23.67
N ARG A 308 -10.28 -16.75 24.54
CA ARG A 308 -10.92 -16.28 25.77
C ARG A 308 -9.93 -15.61 26.71
N GLU A 309 -8.72 -16.17 26.86
CA GLU A 309 -7.67 -15.55 27.69
C GLU A 309 -7.14 -14.25 27.06
N ALA A 310 -7.04 -14.18 25.72
CA ALA A 310 -6.70 -12.94 25.03
C ALA A 310 -7.77 -11.85 25.29
N HIS A 311 -9.04 -12.19 25.18
CA HIS A 311 -10.14 -11.26 25.45
C HIS A 311 -10.15 -10.74 26.90
N ARG A 312 -9.85 -11.58 27.89
CA ARG A 312 -9.72 -11.14 29.28
C ARG A 312 -8.63 -10.07 29.47
N ARG A 313 -7.61 -10.07 28.63
CA ARG A 313 -6.53 -9.07 28.61
C ARG A 313 -6.83 -7.90 27.66
N GLY A 314 -8.04 -7.81 27.09
CA GLY A 314 -8.40 -6.79 26.10
C GLY A 314 -7.76 -7.00 24.71
N GLY A 315 -7.19 -8.18 24.47
CA GLY A 315 -6.59 -8.54 23.19
C GLY A 315 -7.59 -9.12 22.18
N PRO A 316 -7.23 -9.17 20.90
CA PRO A 316 -8.05 -9.80 19.87
C PRO A 316 -8.04 -11.33 20.02
N ALA A 317 -9.06 -11.99 19.48
CA ALA A 317 -9.09 -13.44 19.37
C ALA A 317 -7.93 -13.97 18.52
N TYR A 318 -7.37 -15.11 18.94
CA TYR A 318 -6.43 -15.84 18.11
C TYR A 318 -7.16 -16.56 16.99
N ARG A 319 -6.58 -16.55 15.80
CA ARG A 319 -7.04 -17.31 14.66
C ARG A 319 -5.88 -17.65 13.74
N ARG A 320 -6.02 -18.71 12.98
CA ARG A 320 -5.08 -19.00 11.90
C ARG A 320 -5.30 -18.03 10.74
N VAL A 321 -4.21 -17.58 10.15
CA VAL A 321 -4.24 -16.63 9.02
C VAL A 321 -3.42 -17.20 7.88
N HIS A 322 -4.06 -17.49 6.77
CA HIS A 322 -3.36 -17.90 5.56
C HIS A 322 -2.70 -16.68 4.91
N SER A 323 -1.42 -16.75 4.63
CA SER A 323 -0.68 -15.66 4.00
C SER A 323 0.02 -16.13 2.72
N LEU A 324 -0.02 -15.28 1.71
CA LEU A 324 0.70 -15.45 0.45
C LEU A 324 1.31 -14.10 0.05
N GLY A 325 2.61 -14.08 -0.24
CA GLY A 325 3.31 -12.88 -0.70
C GLY A 325 3.84 -13.06 -2.12
N VAL A 326 3.71 -12.05 -2.97
CA VAL A 326 4.37 -11.98 -4.28
C VAL A 326 5.38 -10.86 -4.28
N ARG A 327 6.57 -11.11 -4.83
CA ARG A 327 7.72 -10.21 -4.82
C ARG A 327 8.43 -10.21 -6.15
N PRO A 328 9.18 -9.13 -6.46
CA PRO A 328 10.00 -9.05 -7.65
C PRO A 328 11.03 -10.18 -7.74
N SER A 329 11.05 -10.85 -8.90
CA SER A 329 12.08 -11.86 -9.23
C SER A 329 13.45 -11.23 -9.47
N GLU A 330 13.47 -9.96 -9.93
CA GLU A 330 14.70 -9.20 -10.19
C GLU A 330 14.82 -8.00 -9.25
N ASP A 331 16.04 -7.47 -9.12
CA ASP A 331 16.30 -6.25 -8.35
C ASP A 331 15.82 -5.01 -9.11
N ILE A 332 14.78 -4.35 -8.60
CA ILE A 332 14.20 -3.16 -9.24
C ILE A 332 15.19 -1.99 -9.25
N GLY A 333 16.06 -1.87 -8.23
CA GLY A 333 17.10 -0.86 -8.19
C GLY A 333 18.09 -1.05 -9.35
N HIS A 334 18.54 -2.29 -9.58
CA HIS A 334 19.39 -2.61 -10.71
C HIS A 334 18.73 -2.30 -12.07
N LEU A 335 17.46 -2.69 -12.24
CA LEU A 335 16.68 -2.38 -13.44
C LEU A 335 16.53 -0.88 -13.68
N ALA A 336 16.31 -0.09 -12.62
CA ALA A 336 16.24 1.37 -12.71
C ALA A 336 17.57 1.98 -13.17
N SER A 337 18.71 1.52 -12.60
CA SER A 337 20.04 1.96 -12.99
C SER A 337 20.31 1.70 -14.48
N GLU A 338 19.97 0.49 -14.93
CA GLU A 338 20.12 0.13 -16.35
C GLU A 338 19.23 0.98 -17.26
N HIS A 339 17.98 1.24 -16.84
CA HIS A 339 17.05 2.09 -17.59
C HIS A 339 17.60 3.53 -17.73
N VAL A 340 18.12 4.09 -16.63
CA VAL A 340 18.73 5.43 -16.62
C VAL A 340 19.94 5.48 -17.56
N ARG A 341 20.81 4.47 -17.52
CA ARG A 341 21.98 4.38 -18.42
C ARG A 341 21.60 4.29 -19.90
N ARG A 342 20.53 3.57 -20.23
CA ARG A 342 20.00 3.46 -21.60
C ARG A 342 19.42 4.77 -22.12
N GLY A 343 19.01 5.68 -21.23
CA GLY A 343 18.53 7.03 -21.56
C GLY A 343 17.24 7.05 -22.40
N ARG A 344 16.42 6.00 -22.36
CA ARG A 344 15.16 5.89 -23.09
C ARG A 344 13.99 6.28 -22.20
N PHE A 345 13.71 7.57 -22.12
CA PHE A 345 12.62 8.09 -21.28
C PHE A 345 11.41 8.48 -22.13
N ARG A 346 10.23 8.34 -21.53
CA ARG A 346 8.98 8.86 -22.09
C ARG A 346 8.82 10.33 -21.68
N GLY A 347 8.84 11.25 -22.64
CA GLY A 347 8.77 12.69 -22.41
C GLY A 347 10.05 13.43 -22.78
N ASP A 348 10.34 14.55 -22.10
CA ASP A 348 11.57 15.32 -22.37
C ASP A 348 12.81 14.62 -21.78
N PRO A 349 13.69 14.04 -22.64
CA PRO A 349 14.84 13.29 -22.15
C PRO A 349 15.86 14.19 -21.44
N ILE A 350 15.93 15.47 -21.79
CA ILE A 350 16.90 16.43 -21.22
C ILE A 350 16.51 16.76 -19.77
N VAL A 351 15.24 17.07 -19.55
CA VAL A 351 14.72 17.40 -18.21
C VAL A 351 14.80 16.16 -17.32
N THR A 352 14.37 15.02 -17.82
CA THR A 352 14.41 13.73 -17.08
C THR A 352 15.84 13.37 -16.73
N LYS A 353 16.77 13.45 -17.69
CA LYS A 353 18.20 13.16 -17.46
C LYS A 353 18.82 14.11 -16.45
N LYS A 354 18.56 15.42 -16.56
CA LYS A 354 19.05 16.41 -15.58
C LYS A 354 18.51 16.15 -14.17
N LEU A 355 17.23 15.80 -14.05
CA LEU A 355 16.62 15.47 -12.76
C LEU A 355 17.24 14.21 -12.16
N LEU A 356 17.42 13.16 -12.96
CA LEU A 356 18.04 11.92 -12.51
C LEU A 356 19.53 12.11 -12.18
N THR A 357 20.25 12.92 -12.98
CA THR A 357 21.65 13.29 -12.65
C THR A 357 21.73 14.12 -11.38
N LEU A 358 20.74 14.97 -11.11
CA LEU A 358 20.66 15.73 -9.86
C LEU A 358 20.38 14.82 -8.65
N LEU A 359 19.64 13.72 -8.87
CA LEU A 359 19.37 12.68 -7.87
C LEU A 359 20.49 11.62 -7.79
N ASP A 360 21.33 11.54 -8.83
CA ASP A 360 22.44 10.60 -9.00
C ASP A 360 23.77 11.30 -8.59
N PHE A 361 23.88 11.66 -7.33
CA PHE A 361 25.04 12.37 -6.80
C PHE A 361 26.22 11.44 -6.50
N GLY A 362 26.84 10.77 -7.51
CA GLY A 362 28.19 10.22 -7.31
C GLY A 362 28.47 8.72 -7.48
N GLY A 363 27.86 8.04 -8.45
CA GLY A 363 28.56 6.89 -9.10
C GLY A 363 28.79 5.60 -8.30
N GLY A 364 27.79 5.02 -7.67
CA GLY A 364 27.92 3.70 -7.02
C GLY A 364 26.59 2.95 -6.88
N GLY A 365 26.60 1.62 -6.98
CA GLY A 365 25.43 0.74 -7.13
C GLY A 365 24.26 0.88 -6.12
N SER A 366 24.41 1.68 -5.06
CA SER A 366 23.33 1.95 -4.08
C SER A 366 22.47 3.18 -4.41
N GLU A 367 22.89 4.01 -5.35
CA GLU A 367 22.15 5.20 -5.83
C GLU A 367 21.00 4.80 -6.75
N ALA A 368 21.11 3.64 -7.38
CA ALA A 368 20.06 3.01 -8.15
C ALA A 368 18.79 2.77 -7.35
N ASP A 369 18.90 2.57 -6.05
CA ASP A 369 17.75 2.38 -5.19
C ASP A 369 16.84 3.60 -5.13
N LEU A 370 17.39 4.79 -4.89
CA LEU A 370 16.60 6.03 -4.84
C LEU A 370 15.93 6.34 -6.20
N ALA A 371 16.69 6.15 -7.30
CA ALA A 371 16.16 6.35 -8.63
C ALA A 371 14.92 5.46 -8.88
N SER A 372 14.93 4.21 -8.43
CA SER A 372 13.82 3.28 -8.62
C SER A 372 12.51 3.69 -7.93
N TYR A 373 12.58 4.47 -6.85
CA TYR A 373 11.40 5.03 -6.19
C TYR A 373 10.81 6.24 -6.92
N LEU A 374 11.63 6.98 -7.65
CA LEU A 374 11.24 8.24 -8.28
C LEU A 374 11.06 8.14 -9.80
N LEU A 375 11.44 7.03 -10.42
CA LEU A 375 11.42 6.84 -11.87
C LEU A 375 10.00 6.55 -12.38
N PHE A 376 9.10 7.55 -12.25
CA PHE A 376 7.75 7.50 -12.83
C PHE A 376 7.79 7.71 -14.34
N ASP A 377 8.47 6.80 -15.04
CA ASP A 377 8.57 6.77 -16.50
C ASP A 377 7.77 5.59 -17.05
N GLY A 378 6.85 5.85 -17.99
CA GLY A 378 5.94 4.83 -18.51
C GLY A 378 6.65 3.64 -19.16
N THR A 379 7.87 3.82 -19.70
CA THR A 379 8.64 2.73 -20.28
C THR A 379 9.20 1.82 -19.18
N PHE A 380 9.74 2.42 -18.12
CA PHE A 380 10.18 1.69 -16.93
C PHE A 380 9.00 1.03 -16.20
N CYS A 381 7.90 1.77 -16.02
CA CYS A 381 6.69 1.22 -15.39
C CYS A 381 6.15 0.01 -16.15
N ARG A 382 6.17 0.03 -17.49
CA ARG A 382 5.78 -1.13 -18.32
C ARG A 382 6.64 -2.35 -18.04
N GLN A 383 7.96 -2.18 -17.93
CA GLN A 383 8.87 -3.28 -17.59
C GLN A 383 8.52 -3.89 -16.22
N LEU A 384 8.25 -3.05 -15.22
CA LEU A 384 7.85 -3.52 -13.89
C LEU A 384 6.48 -4.20 -13.88
N ILE A 385 5.52 -3.71 -14.66
CA ILE A 385 4.19 -4.32 -14.82
C ILE A 385 4.32 -5.71 -15.43
N GLU A 386 5.11 -5.84 -16.50
CA GLU A 386 5.35 -7.12 -17.16
C GLU A 386 6.03 -8.13 -16.21
N MET A 387 7.03 -7.68 -15.44
CA MET A 387 7.67 -8.50 -14.42
C MET A 387 6.68 -8.95 -13.35
N GLY A 388 5.89 -8.03 -12.76
CA GLY A 388 4.90 -8.38 -11.75
C GLY A 388 3.84 -9.36 -12.25
N ARG A 389 3.39 -9.20 -13.50
CA ARG A 389 2.47 -10.14 -14.15
C ARG A 389 3.11 -11.51 -14.34
N SER A 390 4.39 -11.57 -14.75
CA SER A 390 5.15 -12.81 -14.93
C SER A 390 5.37 -13.53 -13.60
N ASP A 391 5.75 -12.80 -12.54
CA ASP A 391 6.00 -13.37 -11.21
C ASP A 391 4.71 -13.94 -10.60
N ALA A 392 3.60 -13.22 -10.74
CA ALA A 392 2.29 -13.73 -10.34
C ALA A 392 1.89 -14.97 -11.14
N LYS A 393 2.14 -14.99 -12.45
CA LYS A 393 1.88 -16.15 -13.30
C LYS A 393 2.71 -17.38 -12.90
N ALA A 394 3.97 -17.19 -12.51
CA ALA A 394 4.84 -18.27 -12.04
C ALA A 394 4.30 -18.93 -10.76
N ARG A 395 3.51 -18.23 -9.98
CA ARG A 395 2.87 -18.71 -8.75
C ARG A 395 1.38 -19.05 -8.93
N ARG A 396 0.96 -19.34 -10.16
CA ARG A 396 -0.44 -19.60 -10.52
C ARG A 396 -1.14 -20.58 -9.58
N ASP A 397 -0.52 -21.75 -9.32
CA ASP A 397 -1.16 -22.81 -8.56
C ASP A 397 -1.33 -22.40 -7.08
N GLU A 398 -0.36 -21.69 -6.52
CA GLU A 398 -0.48 -21.11 -5.17
C GLU A 398 -1.58 -20.05 -5.10
N LEU A 399 -1.69 -19.20 -6.13
CA LEU A 399 -2.75 -18.18 -6.21
C LEU A 399 -4.13 -18.82 -6.39
N MET A 400 -4.23 -19.89 -7.21
CA MET A 400 -5.48 -20.64 -7.34
C MET A 400 -5.89 -21.27 -6.01
N ALA A 401 -4.97 -21.90 -5.30
CA ALA A 401 -5.23 -22.47 -3.98
C ALA A 401 -5.58 -21.38 -2.95
N PHE A 402 -4.88 -20.24 -3.00
CA PHE A 402 -5.09 -19.13 -2.08
C PHE A 402 -6.44 -18.46 -2.29
N PHE A 403 -6.87 -18.19 -3.51
CA PHE A 403 -8.16 -17.56 -3.78
C PHE A 403 -9.32 -18.56 -3.78
N GLY A 404 -9.07 -19.87 -3.81
CA GLY A 404 -10.07 -20.94 -3.73
C GLY A 404 -11.02 -21.01 -4.92
N ASP A 405 -12.07 -21.82 -4.78
CA ASP A 405 -13.14 -21.93 -5.77
C ASP A 405 -14.08 -20.71 -5.69
N PRO A 406 -14.57 -20.18 -6.83
CA PRO A 406 -15.58 -19.12 -6.85
C PRO A 406 -16.84 -19.42 -6.02
N SER A 407 -17.22 -20.69 -5.90
CA SER A 407 -18.35 -21.14 -5.08
C SER A 407 -18.14 -20.90 -3.57
N GLU A 408 -16.87 -20.81 -3.10
CA GLU A 408 -16.50 -20.53 -1.72
C GLU A 408 -16.49 -19.02 -1.40
N ASP A 409 -16.50 -18.17 -2.42
CA ASP A 409 -16.50 -16.71 -2.24
C ASP A 409 -17.83 -16.18 -1.63
N GLY A 410 -18.77 -17.09 -1.29
CA GLY A 410 -20.02 -16.86 -0.57
C GLY A 410 -21.02 -16.10 -1.41
N GLY A 411 -22.25 -16.63 -1.49
CA GLY A 411 -23.37 -15.98 -2.15
C GLY A 411 -23.49 -14.51 -1.72
N GLU A 412 -24.02 -13.71 -2.62
CA GLU A 412 -24.35 -12.31 -2.37
C GLU A 412 -25.07 -12.20 -1.02
N ASP A 413 -24.56 -11.33 -0.12
CA ASP A 413 -25.38 -10.87 0.98
C ASP A 413 -26.65 -10.32 0.33
N GLU A 414 -27.80 -11.00 0.49
CA GLU A 414 -29.07 -10.43 0.07
C GLU A 414 -29.14 -8.99 0.60
N PRO A 415 -29.45 -8.02 -0.25
CA PRO A 415 -29.59 -6.66 0.21
C PRO A 415 -30.75 -6.63 1.22
N HIS A 416 -30.44 -6.66 2.50
CA HIS A 416 -31.43 -6.21 3.48
C HIS A 416 -31.74 -4.77 3.10
N ASP A 417 -32.99 -4.58 2.68
CA ASP A 417 -33.58 -3.29 2.35
C ASP A 417 -33.46 -2.37 3.58
N VAL A 418 -32.40 -1.57 3.60
CA VAL A 418 -32.20 -0.53 4.62
C VAL A 418 -32.74 0.76 4.03
N THR A 419 -34.07 0.84 3.90
CA THR A 419 -34.82 2.10 3.77
C THR A 419 -34.89 2.77 5.15
N GLY A 420 -33.73 3.10 5.73
CA GLY A 420 -33.57 3.94 6.90
C GLY A 420 -32.73 5.13 6.52
N GLU A 421 -33.32 6.32 6.51
CA GLU A 421 -32.58 7.57 6.47
C GLU A 421 -31.61 7.59 7.66
N TRP A 422 -30.34 7.38 7.37
CA TRP A 422 -29.26 7.56 8.34
C TRP A 422 -28.72 8.98 8.17
N ASP A 423 -29.20 9.88 9.01
CA ASP A 423 -28.55 11.16 9.29
C ASP A 423 -27.19 10.88 9.96
N HIS A 424 -26.16 10.72 9.15
CA HIS A 424 -24.79 10.77 9.63
C HIS A 424 -24.30 12.23 9.59
N PRO A 425 -23.60 12.71 10.63
CA PRO A 425 -23.12 14.08 10.74
C PRO A 425 -22.12 14.53 9.66
N PHE A 426 -21.89 13.70 8.64
CA PHE A 426 -20.92 13.95 7.56
C PHE A 426 -21.52 14.38 6.22
N ASP A 427 -22.84 14.58 6.12
CA ASP A 427 -23.45 15.01 4.85
C ASP A 427 -23.48 16.54 4.62
N ALA A 428 -22.89 17.33 5.49
CA ALA A 428 -22.89 18.77 5.37
C ALA A 428 -21.47 19.35 5.31
N ALA A 429 -20.87 19.46 4.11
CA ALA A 429 -20.21 20.65 3.58
C ALA A 429 -19.61 20.37 2.19
N PRO A 430 -19.98 21.13 1.15
CA PRO A 430 -19.20 21.17 -0.10
C PRO A 430 -17.88 21.86 0.15
N PHE A 431 -16.81 21.34 -0.42
CA PHE A 431 -15.47 21.90 -0.44
C PHE A 431 -15.51 23.37 -0.90
N GLY A 432 -15.00 24.25 -0.05
CA GLY A 432 -14.44 25.54 -0.46
C GLY A 432 -15.45 26.67 -0.75
N THR A 433 -16.02 27.29 0.26
CA THR A 433 -16.38 28.70 0.18
C THR A 433 -15.42 29.53 1.04
N LYS A 434 -14.68 30.42 0.35
CA LYS A 434 -13.83 31.46 0.93
C LYS A 434 -14.61 32.21 2.01
N ARG A 435 -14.26 32.03 3.30
CA ARG A 435 -14.63 33.03 4.31
C ARG A 435 -13.69 34.21 4.13
N ARG A 436 -14.26 35.35 3.63
CA ARG A 436 -13.68 36.68 3.73
C ARG A 436 -13.39 36.94 5.17
N ILE A 437 -12.14 37.22 5.48
CA ILE A 437 -11.75 37.91 6.71
C ILE A 437 -12.12 39.37 6.51
N VAL A 438 -13.07 39.87 7.28
CA VAL A 438 -13.31 41.30 7.49
C VAL A 438 -12.76 41.58 8.86
N ARG A 439 -11.71 42.45 8.86
CA ARG A 439 -11.08 43.25 9.90
C ARG A 439 -10.94 42.66 11.30
#